data_5c0e70550f5f1c222bd46e97545f1c85
#
_entry.id   5c0e70550f5f1c222bd46e97545f1c85
#
_cell.length_a   1.000
_cell.length_b   1.000
_cell.length_c   1.000
_cell.angle_alpha   90.00
_cell.angle_beta   90.00
_cell.angle_gamma   90.00
#
_symmetry.space_group_name_H-M   'P 1'
#
loop_
_entity.id
_entity.type
_entity.pdbx_description
1 polymer ?
#
loop_
_entity_poly.entity_id
_entity_poly.type
_entity_poly.pdbx_seq_one_letter_code
_entity_poly.pdbx_strand_id
1 'polypeptide(L)'
;YKELEPPFLCVMMSGGNTQIISVKNYTKFEVLGKTRDDAIGEAFDKVARVVGLGYPGGPKVDNLAQQGQPNIELPKTHFDTETLDFSFSGIKTAVINLHHKQPDINKADLCASFEKNVTETLLHNVEKAIKKTGLKTIALAGGVSANSYIRNAFKELEKDGIKVYMPDLKLCTDNAAMIASAGYYNFIAGKRDTLDLNAIPNL
;
A
#
# COMPACT_ATOMS: atom_id res chain seq x y z
N TYR A 1 9.19 -6.70 -14.42
CA TYR A 1 8.24 -7.29 -15.38
C TYR A 1 8.39 -6.62 -16.73
N LYS A 2 9.02 -7.32 -17.69
CA LYS A 2 9.21 -6.82 -19.05
C LYS A 2 7.89 -6.68 -19.83
N GLU A 3 6.90 -7.48 -19.43
CA GLU A 3 5.58 -7.54 -20.05
C GLU A 3 4.56 -6.56 -19.43
N LEU A 4 4.92 -5.81 -18.38
CA LEU A 4 4.06 -4.81 -17.79
C LEU A 4 4.16 -3.51 -18.59
N GLU A 5 3.15 -3.28 -19.41
CA GLU A 5 3.06 -2.09 -20.26
C GLU A 5 1.90 -1.19 -19.82
N PRO A 6 2.06 0.15 -19.86
CA PRO A 6 0.97 1.07 -19.62
C PRO A 6 -0.11 0.96 -20.73
N PRO A 7 -1.41 1.27 -20.41
CA PRO A 7 -1.84 1.81 -19.13
C PRO A 7 -2.17 0.74 -18.10
N PHE A 8 -1.89 1.04 -16.82
CA PHE A 8 -2.26 0.18 -15.69
C PHE A 8 -2.48 1.00 -14.40
N LEU A 9 -3.08 0.38 -13.38
CA LEU A 9 -3.17 0.96 -12.03
C LEU A 9 -1.93 0.56 -11.20
N CYS A 10 -1.30 1.52 -10.54
CA CYS A 10 -0.27 1.26 -9.55
C CYS A 10 -0.82 1.56 -8.15
N VAL A 11 -0.72 0.58 -7.25
CA VAL A 11 -1.06 0.75 -5.84
C VAL A 11 0.25 0.91 -5.08
N MET A 12 0.58 2.16 -4.76
CA MET A 12 1.78 2.54 -4.01
C MET A 12 1.49 2.45 -2.51
N MET A 13 2.29 1.65 -1.80
CA MET A 13 2.12 1.39 -0.36
C MET A 13 3.48 1.40 0.34
N SER A 14 3.79 2.46 1.06
CA SER A 14 5.07 2.62 1.77
C SER A 14 4.89 3.22 3.17
N GLY A 15 5.97 3.48 3.87
CA GLY A 15 5.95 4.18 5.16
C GLY A 15 5.50 5.63 5.06
N GLY A 16 5.67 6.28 3.91
CA GLY A 16 5.31 7.69 3.71
C GLY A 16 4.18 7.93 2.70
N ASN A 17 3.81 6.92 1.91
CA ASN A 17 2.83 7.10 0.83
C ASN A 17 1.85 5.93 0.75
N THR A 18 0.57 6.27 0.52
CA THR A 18 -0.45 5.32 0.10
C THR A 18 -1.29 5.98 -0.97
N GLN A 19 -1.21 5.45 -2.21
CA GLN A 19 -1.82 6.07 -3.38
C GLN A 19 -2.31 5.02 -4.37
N ILE A 20 -3.39 5.35 -5.10
CA ILE A 20 -3.77 4.67 -6.34
C ILE A 20 -3.43 5.61 -7.49
N ILE A 21 -2.61 5.14 -8.41
CA ILE A 21 -2.06 5.92 -9.50
C ILE A 21 -2.46 5.26 -10.82
N SER A 22 -3.02 6.03 -11.74
CA SER A 22 -3.16 5.62 -13.13
C SER A 22 -1.87 5.93 -13.89
N VAL A 23 -1.16 4.89 -14.28
CA VAL A 23 0.06 4.98 -15.10
C VAL A 23 -0.39 4.99 -16.56
N LYS A 24 -0.40 6.17 -17.19
CA LYS A 24 -0.85 6.35 -18.58
C LYS A 24 0.23 5.98 -19.60
N ASN A 25 1.48 6.30 -19.26
CA ASN A 25 2.69 5.84 -19.93
C ASN A 25 3.86 5.92 -18.95
N TYR A 26 5.06 5.54 -19.36
CA TYR A 26 6.24 5.47 -18.47
C TYR A 26 6.72 6.80 -17.89
N THR A 27 6.16 7.94 -18.31
CA THR A 27 6.49 9.28 -17.81
C THR A 27 5.27 10.13 -17.44
N LYS A 28 4.04 9.58 -17.54
CA LYS A 28 2.78 10.28 -17.21
C LYS A 28 1.96 9.47 -16.22
N PHE A 29 1.77 10.06 -15.06
CA PHE A 29 1.07 9.48 -13.92
C PHE A 29 -0.08 10.41 -13.49
N GLU A 30 -1.17 9.82 -13.05
CA GLU A 30 -2.31 10.54 -12.46
C GLU A 30 -2.67 9.89 -11.14
N VAL A 31 -2.57 10.64 -10.04
CA VAL A 31 -3.00 10.18 -8.73
C VAL A 31 -4.52 10.21 -8.69
N LEU A 32 -5.16 9.06 -8.56
CA LEU A 32 -6.60 8.91 -8.48
C LEU A 32 -7.14 9.02 -7.06
N GLY A 33 -6.34 8.63 -6.08
CA GLY A 33 -6.63 8.71 -4.66
C GLY A 33 -5.36 8.54 -3.83
N LYS A 34 -5.33 9.14 -2.65
CA LYS A 34 -4.20 9.09 -1.73
C LYS A 34 -4.67 9.08 -0.28
N THR A 35 -3.79 8.72 0.65
CA THR A 35 -4.13 8.86 2.06
C THR A 35 -4.26 10.34 2.44
N ARG A 36 -5.25 10.65 3.30
CA ARG A 36 -5.48 11.98 3.86
C ARG A 36 -4.78 12.20 5.20
N ASP A 37 -4.22 11.13 5.75
CA ASP A 37 -3.57 11.11 7.05
C ASP A 37 -2.37 10.15 7.05
N ASP A 38 -2.26 9.23 8.01
CA ASP A 38 -1.16 8.26 8.07
C ASP A 38 -1.08 7.44 6.76
N ALA A 39 0.13 7.22 6.28
CA ALA A 39 0.37 6.18 5.28
C ALA A 39 0.16 4.79 5.90
N ILE A 40 -0.18 3.80 5.07
CA ILE A 40 -0.45 2.44 5.56
C ILE A 40 0.76 1.86 6.32
N GLY A 41 1.99 2.05 5.81
CA GLY A 41 3.21 1.57 6.48
C GLY A 41 3.45 2.28 7.82
N GLU A 42 3.16 3.57 7.91
CA GLU A 42 3.20 4.33 9.16
C GLU A 42 2.18 3.79 10.18
N ALA A 43 0.97 3.40 9.73
CA ALA A 43 -0.03 2.78 10.59
C ALA A 43 0.47 1.43 11.14
N PHE A 44 1.10 0.60 10.30
CA PHE A 44 1.76 -0.65 10.73
C PHE A 44 2.83 -0.40 11.79
N ASP A 45 3.71 0.59 11.59
CA ASP A 45 4.79 0.91 12.53
C ASP A 45 4.23 1.40 13.88
N LYS A 46 3.18 2.22 13.86
CA LYS A 46 2.52 2.72 15.07
C LYS A 46 1.83 1.60 15.84
N VAL A 47 1.11 0.69 15.16
CA VAL A 47 0.50 -0.49 15.78
C VAL A 47 1.58 -1.40 16.37
N ALA A 48 2.63 -1.72 15.61
CA ALA A 48 3.75 -2.55 16.09
C ALA A 48 4.37 -2.01 17.38
N ARG A 49 4.57 -0.69 17.43
CA ARG A 49 5.13 -0.03 18.63
C ARG A 49 4.26 -0.24 19.86
N VAL A 50 2.94 -0.08 19.71
CA VAL A 50 1.98 -0.19 20.82
C VAL A 50 1.88 -1.62 21.34
N VAL A 51 1.84 -2.61 20.45
CA VAL A 51 1.79 -4.02 20.86
C VAL A 51 3.16 -4.59 21.30
N GLY A 52 4.20 -3.74 21.27
CA GLY A 52 5.53 -4.08 21.80
C GLY A 52 6.45 -4.81 20.82
N LEU A 53 6.18 -4.76 19.50
CA LEU A 53 6.99 -5.42 18.47
C LEU A 53 8.20 -4.59 18.02
N GLY A 54 8.16 -3.25 18.22
CA GLY A 54 9.24 -2.34 17.81
C GLY A 54 9.27 -2.09 16.29
N TYR A 55 10.44 -1.62 15.81
CA TYR A 55 10.66 -1.19 14.41
C TYR A 55 11.62 -2.16 13.68
N PRO A 56 11.49 -2.38 12.36
CA PRO A 56 10.37 -1.98 11.48
C PRO A 56 9.10 -2.75 11.81
N GLY A 57 7.95 -2.06 11.80
CA GLY A 57 6.69 -2.63 12.28
C GLY A 57 6.02 -3.56 11.27
N GLY A 58 6.01 -3.20 9.99
CA GLY A 58 5.33 -3.97 8.95
C GLY A 58 5.61 -5.46 8.97
N PRO A 59 6.87 -5.91 8.82
CA PRO A 59 7.20 -7.34 8.83
C PRO A 59 6.89 -8.03 10.15
N LYS A 60 7.00 -7.33 11.28
CA LYS A 60 6.75 -7.90 12.60
C LYS A 60 5.25 -8.09 12.87
N VAL A 61 4.43 -7.16 12.41
CA VAL A 61 2.97 -7.29 12.46
C VAL A 61 2.52 -8.45 11.57
N ASP A 62 3.01 -8.51 10.32
CA ASP A 62 2.70 -9.60 9.38
C ASP A 62 3.05 -10.98 9.98
N ASN A 63 4.27 -11.14 10.50
CA ASN A 63 4.70 -12.40 11.11
C ASN A 63 3.86 -12.81 12.33
N LEU A 64 3.45 -11.85 13.17
CA LEU A 64 2.60 -12.14 14.32
C LEU A 64 1.15 -12.41 13.91
N ALA A 65 0.63 -11.67 12.93
CA ALA A 65 -0.71 -11.85 12.39
C ALA A 65 -0.96 -13.24 11.81
N GLN A 66 0.06 -13.85 11.19
CA GLN A 66 -0.01 -15.22 10.68
C GLN A 66 -0.27 -16.28 11.76
N GLN A 67 -0.04 -15.96 13.04
CA GLN A 67 -0.28 -16.83 14.20
C GLN A 67 -1.63 -16.56 14.85
N GLY A 68 -2.37 -15.54 14.38
CA GLY A 68 -3.65 -15.11 14.93
C GLY A 68 -4.82 -15.37 13.99
N GLN A 69 -6.01 -15.04 14.50
CA GLN A 69 -7.25 -15.07 13.73
C GLN A 69 -7.86 -13.66 13.65
N PRO A 70 -8.35 -13.23 12.48
CA PRO A 70 -8.93 -11.89 12.31
C PRO A 70 -10.39 -11.84 12.84
N ASN A 71 -10.55 -12.07 14.15
CA ASN A 71 -11.82 -12.21 14.86
C ASN A 71 -12.19 -10.99 15.73
N ILE A 72 -11.33 -9.97 15.77
CA ILE A 72 -11.59 -8.73 16.51
C ILE A 72 -12.25 -7.72 15.58
N GLU A 73 -13.45 -7.26 15.96
CA GLU A 73 -14.16 -6.25 15.20
C GLU A 73 -13.47 -4.87 15.36
N LEU A 74 -13.07 -4.28 14.25
CA LEU A 74 -12.45 -2.97 14.16
C LEU A 74 -13.30 -2.08 13.25
N PRO A 75 -13.30 -0.75 13.48
CA PRO A 75 -14.09 0.17 12.67
C PRO A 75 -13.64 0.16 11.21
N LYS A 76 -14.59 0.20 10.28
CA LYS A 76 -14.30 0.37 8.86
C LYS A 76 -13.75 1.76 8.59
N THR A 77 -12.78 1.85 7.71
CA THR A 77 -12.02 3.08 7.44
C THR A 77 -12.16 3.56 5.98
N HIS A 78 -13.22 3.15 5.29
CA HIS A 78 -13.50 3.66 3.96
C HIS A 78 -14.52 4.82 4.00
N PHE A 79 -14.39 5.72 3.04
CA PHE A 79 -15.33 6.82 2.86
C PHE A 79 -16.56 6.37 2.07
N ASP A 80 -17.75 6.78 2.52
CA ASP A 80 -19.03 6.52 1.82
C ASP A 80 -19.25 7.48 0.64
N THR A 81 -18.20 7.98 0.03
CA THR A 81 -18.20 8.96 -1.07
C THR A 81 -17.53 8.37 -2.31
N GLU A 82 -17.66 9.07 -3.45
CA GLU A 82 -17.00 8.71 -4.72
C GLU A 82 -15.46 8.84 -4.69
N THR A 83 -14.89 9.34 -3.58
CA THR A 83 -13.43 9.47 -3.45
C THR A 83 -12.74 8.11 -3.44
N LEU A 84 -11.51 8.09 -3.97
CA LEU A 84 -10.59 6.96 -3.88
C LEU A 84 -9.52 7.16 -2.80
N ASP A 85 -9.68 8.21 -1.97
CA ASP A 85 -8.74 8.51 -0.90
C ASP A 85 -8.84 7.50 0.24
N PHE A 86 -7.77 7.40 1.02
CA PHE A 86 -7.67 6.54 2.19
C PHE A 86 -7.61 7.35 3.47
N SER A 87 -7.89 6.68 4.60
CA SER A 87 -7.57 7.13 5.96
C SER A 87 -7.21 5.92 6.80
N PHE A 88 -6.07 5.97 7.46
CA PHE A 88 -5.59 4.89 8.34
C PHE A 88 -5.44 5.34 9.80
N SER A 89 -5.59 6.63 10.09
CA SER A 89 -5.48 7.15 11.47
C SER A 89 -6.61 6.64 12.36
N GLY A 90 -7.82 6.44 11.82
CA GLY A 90 -8.96 5.91 12.57
C GLY A 90 -8.73 4.48 13.06
N ILE A 91 -8.35 3.57 12.14
CA ILE A 91 -8.09 2.16 12.49
C ILE A 91 -6.90 2.03 13.44
N LYS A 92 -5.79 2.74 13.18
CA LYS A 92 -4.65 2.79 14.09
C LYS A 92 -5.08 3.19 15.51
N THR A 93 -5.86 4.25 15.64
CA THR A 93 -6.31 4.75 16.93
C THR A 93 -7.24 3.74 17.64
N ALA A 94 -8.11 3.07 16.89
CA ALA A 94 -8.97 2.02 17.44
C ALA A 94 -8.15 0.86 18.02
N VAL A 95 -7.14 0.38 17.29
CA VAL A 95 -6.23 -0.70 17.75
C VAL A 95 -5.48 -0.28 19.01
N ILE A 96 -4.93 0.94 19.05
CA ILE A 96 -4.21 1.49 20.20
C ILE A 96 -5.12 1.55 21.42
N ASN A 97 -6.32 2.12 21.27
CA ASN A 97 -7.28 2.26 22.35
C ASN A 97 -7.77 0.89 22.87
N LEU A 98 -7.99 -0.06 21.97
CA LEU A 98 -8.40 -1.41 22.34
C LEU A 98 -7.31 -2.14 23.15
N HIS A 99 -6.07 -2.06 22.70
CA HIS A 99 -4.93 -2.64 23.44
C HIS A 99 -4.76 -1.99 24.83
N HIS A 100 -4.94 -0.67 24.95
CA HIS A 100 -4.86 0.01 26.25
C HIS A 100 -6.00 -0.40 27.20
N LYS A 101 -7.22 -0.61 26.67
CA LYS A 101 -8.38 -1.06 27.46
C LYS A 101 -8.28 -2.54 27.86
N GLN A 102 -7.63 -3.36 27.06
CA GLN A 102 -7.49 -4.78 27.24
C GLN A 102 -6.02 -5.18 27.03
N PRO A 103 -5.13 -4.95 28.01
CA PRO A 103 -3.69 -5.24 27.87
C PRO A 103 -3.39 -6.72 27.61
N ASP A 104 -4.28 -7.62 28.06
CA ASP A 104 -4.17 -9.08 27.88
C ASP A 104 -4.77 -9.58 26.56
N ILE A 105 -5.24 -8.68 25.68
CA ILE A 105 -5.78 -9.05 24.38
C ILE A 105 -4.76 -9.88 23.57
N ASN A 106 -5.22 -10.90 22.88
CA ASN A 106 -4.36 -11.67 22.00
C ASN A 106 -3.78 -10.78 20.89
N LYS A 107 -2.49 -10.48 21.00
CA LYS A 107 -1.80 -9.58 20.08
C LYS A 107 -1.73 -10.12 18.65
N ALA A 108 -1.68 -11.45 18.48
CA ALA A 108 -1.70 -12.07 17.16
C ALA A 108 -3.05 -11.86 16.48
N ASP A 109 -4.16 -12.05 17.20
CA ASP A 109 -5.51 -11.81 16.69
C ASP A 109 -5.73 -10.31 16.39
N LEU A 110 -5.19 -9.44 17.23
CA LEU A 110 -5.28 -7.99 17.01
C LEU A 110 -4.52 -7.57 15.74
N CYS A 111 -3.31 -8.09 15.54
CA CYS A 111 -2.53 -7.86 14.33
C CYS A 111 -3.22 -8.41 13.08
N ALA A 112 -3.76 -9.63 13.14
CA ALA A 112 -4.50 -10.26 12.04
C ALA A 112 -5.76 -9.45 11.68
N SER A 113 -6.49 -8.96 12.68
CA SER A 113 -7.70 -8.15 12.48
C SER A 113 -7.36 -6.77 11.90
N PHE A 114 -6.25 -6.17 12.32
CA PHE A 114 -5.74 -4.93 11.74
C PHE A 114 -5.34 -5.12 10.27
N GLU A 115 -4.57 -6.15 9.94
CA GLU A 115 -4.17 -6.44 8.55
C GLU A 115 -5.37 -6.66 7.64
N LYS A 116 -6.33 -7.45 8.10
CA LYS A 116 -7.58 -7.68 7.36
C LYS A 116 -8.29 -6.35 7.06
N ASN A 117 -8.47 -5.51 8.07
CA ASN A 117 -9.21 -4.26 7.93
C ASN A 117 -8.54 -3.28 6.94
N VAL A 118 -7.21 -3.08 7.07
CA VAL A 118 -6.48 -2.19 6.15
C VAL A 118 -6.46 -2.75 4.71
N THR A 119 -6.39 -4.07 4.56
CA THR A 119 -6.44 -4.74 3.26
C THR A 119 -7.82 -4.60 2.60
N GLU A 120 -8.90 -4.78 3.35
CA GLU A 120 -10.27 -4.56 2.87
C GLU A 120 -10.47 -3.10 2.41
N THR A 121 -9.91 -2.14 3.14
CA THR A 121 -9.93 -0.72 2.75
C THR A 121 -9.19 -0.48 1.43
N LEU A 122 -8.00 -1.10 1.25
CA LEU A 122 -7.25 -1.02 0.00
C LEU A 122 -8.04 -1.61 -1.17
N LEU A 123 -8.54 -2.84 -1.03
CA LEU A 123 -9.29 -3.54 -2.07
C LEU A 123 -10.55 -2.79 -2.47
N HIS A 124 -11.31 -2.28 -1.51
CA HIS A 124 -12.51 -1.47 -1.78
C HIS A 124 -12.21 -0.29 -2.71
N ASN A 125 -11.17 0.48 -2.44
CA ASN A 125 -10.82 1.63 -3.27
C ASN A 125 -10.19 1.22 -4.61
N VAL A 126 -9.44 0.13 -4.65
CA VAL A 126 -8.89 -0.43 -5.89
C VAL A 126 -10.02 -0.92 -6.82
N GLU A 127 -11.03 -1.61 -6.30
CA GLU A 127 -12.19 -2.02 -7.08
C GLU A 127 -12.97 -0.81 -7.64
N LYS A 128 -13.13 0.25 -6.84
CA LYS A 128 -13.70 1.53 -7.32
C LYS A 128 -12.85 2.13 -8.44
N ALA A 129 -11.51 2.10 -8.30
CA ALA A 129 -10.60 2.61 -9.33
C ALA A 129 -10.68 1.78 -10.63
N ILE A 130 -10.77 0.45 -10.53
CA ILE A 130 -11.00 -0.44 -11.68
C ILE A 130 -12.30 -0.08 -12.39
N LYS A 131 -13.40 0.06 -11.64
CA LYS A 131 -14.72 0.44 -12.20
C LYS A 131 -14.68 1.80 -12.89
N LYS A 132 -14.00 2.77 -12.27
CA LYS A 132 -13.87 4.14 -12.79
C LYS A 132 -13.02 4.24 -14.06
N THR A 133 -11.94 3.46 -14.13
CA THR A 133 -10.95 3.56 -15.23
C THR A 133 -11.12 2.50 -16.32
N GLY A 134 -11.78 1.39 -16.01
CA GLY A 134 -11.84 0.21 -16.89
C GLY A 134 -10.53 -0.59 -16.98
N LEU A 135 -9.48 -0.17 -16.27
CA LEU A 135 -8.18 -0.84 -16.31
C LEU A 135 -8.23 -2.15 -15.50
N LYS A 136 -7.76 -3.23 -16.12
CA LYS A 136 -7.74 -4.58 -15.54
C LYS A 136 -6.32 -5.08 -15.21
N THR A 137 -5.34 -4.20 -15.24
CA THR A 137 -3.96 -4.50 -14.87
C THR A 137 -3.57 -3.66 -13.67
N ILE A 138 -3.05 -4.29 -12.64
CA ILE A 138 -2.62 -3.68 -11.38
C ILE A 138 -1.16 -4.04 -11.12
N ALA A 139 -0.37 -3.05 -10.69
CA ALA A 139 0.97 -3.26 -10.16
C ALA A 139 1.03 -2.78 -8.70
N LEU A 140 1.59 -3.59 -7.80
CA LEU A 140 1.88 -3.17 -6.43
C LEU A 140 3.28 -2.57 -6.35
N ALA A 141 3.46 -1.55 -5.51
CA ALA A 141 4.75 -0.90 -5.29
C ALA A 141 4.90 -0.42 -3.84
N GLY A 142 6.15 -0.23 -3.41
CA GLY A 142 6.51 0.23 -2.06
C GLY A 142 6.68 -0.91 -1.06
N GLY A 143 7.30 -0.61 0.08
CA GLY A 143 7.71 -1.62 1.07
C GLY A 143 6.57 -2.48 1.63
N VAL A 144 5.37 -1.91 1.77
CA VAL A 144 4.19 -2.64 2.27
C VAL A 144 3.66 -3.66 1.25
N SER A 145 4.04 -3.55 -0.03
CA SER A 145 3.73 -4.58 -1.02
C SER A 145 4.41 -5.94 -0.75
N ALA A 146 5.31 -6.00 0.23
CA ALA A 146 5.91 -7.24 0.72
C ALA A 146 5.02 -7.99 1.74
N ASN A 147 4.01 -7.33 2.32
CA ASN A 147 3.12 -7.93 3.31
C ASN A 147 2.38 -9.13 2.72
N SER A 148 2.41 -10.26 3.42
CA SER A 148 1.91 -11.54 2.92
C SER A 148 0.39 -11.57 2.77
N TYR A 149 -0.33 -10.98 3.72
CA TYR A 149 -1.79 -10.94 3.68
C TYR A 149 -2.30 -10.06 2.53
N ILE A 150 -1.72 -8.88 2.36
CA ILE A 150 -2.04 -7.96 1.24
C ILE A 150 -1.76 -8.65 -0.10
N ARG A 151 -0.60 -9.28 -0.26
CA ARG A 151 -0.26 -10.00 -1.50
C ARG A 151 -1.27 -11.07 -1.85
N ASN A 152 -1.64 -11.90 -0.86
CA ASN A 152 -2.62 -12.96 -1.06
C ASN A 152 -3.99 -12.39 -1.45
N ALA A 153 -4.44 -11.34 -0.79
CA ALA A 153 -5.72 -10.70 -1.07
C ALA A 153 -5.76 -10.08 -2.49
N PHE A 154 -4.67 -9.42 -2.92
CA PHE A 154 -4.59 -8.91 -4.30
C PHE A 154 -4.53 -10.03 -5.35
N LYS A 155 -3.88 -11.16 -5.03
CA LYS A 155 -3.84 -12.32 -5.93
C LYS A 155 -5.23 -12.91 -6.19
N GLU A 156 -6.13 -12.84 -5.21
CA GLU A 156 -7.51 -13.30 -5.39
C GLU A 156 -8.27 -12.53 -6.51
N LEU A 157 -7.90 -11.28 -6.78
CA LEU A 157 -8.48 -10.49 -7.88
C LEU A 157 -8.23 -11.11 -9.27
N GLU A 158 -7.23 -12.00 -9.39
CA GLU A 158 -6.97 -12.71 -10.65
C GLU A 158 -8.14 -13.63 -11.05
N LYS A 159 -8.93 -14.11 -10.08
CA LYS A 159 -10.14 -14.90 -10.32
C LYS A 159 -11.23 -14.10 -11.03
N ASP A 160 -11.21 -12.77 -10.87
CA ASP A 160 -12.12 -11.84 -11.50
C ASP A 160 -11.58 -11.25 -12.82
N GLY A 161 -10.50 -11.84 -13.34
CA GLY A 161 -9.87 -11.45 -14.59
C GLY A 161 -9.02 -10.18 -14.50
N ILE A 162 -8.59 -9.81 -13.30
CA ILE A 162 -7.65 -8.71 -13.07
C ILE A 162 -6.22 -9.26 -13.10
N LYS A 163 -5.35 -8.68 -13.92
CA LYS A 163 -3.94 -9.06 -13.96
C LYS A 163 -3.16 -8.33 -12.88
N VAL A 164 -2.51 -9.06 -11.97
CA VAL A 164 -1.81 -8.48 -10.83
C VAL A 164 -0.30 -8.72 -10.92
N TYR A 165 0.48 -7.64 -10.87
CA TYR A 165 1.93 -7.67 -10.83
C TYR A 165 2.44 -7.26 -9.45
N MET A 166 3.24 -8.11 -8.83
CA MET A 166 3.80 -7.89 -7.49
C MET A 166 5.32 -8.01 -7.57
N PRO A 167 6.07 -7.00 -7.09
CA PRO A 167 7.53 -7.08 -7.16
C PRO A 167 8.06 -8.26 -6.31
N ASP A 168 9.22 -8.78 -6.71
CA ASP A 168 9.99 -9.68 -5.84
C ASP A 168 10.24 -8.99 -4.49
N LEU A 169 10.23 -9.74 -3.39
CA LEU A 169 10.36 -9.19 -2.04
C LEU A 169 11.59 -8.28 -1.88
N LYS A 170 12.71 -8.65 -2.50
CA LYS A 170 13.96 -7.87 -2.51
C LYS A 170 13.87 -6.52 -3.25
N LEU A 171 12.81 -6.32 -4.06
CA LEU A 171 12.59 -5.11 -4.86
C LEU A 171 11.42 -4.26 -4.34
N CYS A 172 10.77 -4.67 -3.24
CA CYS A 172 9.66 -3.91 -2.65
C CYS A 172 10.13 -2.60 -2.00
N THR A 173 11.34 -2.59 -1.44
CA THR A 173 11.96 -1.40 -0.81
C THR A 173 12.81 -0.63 -1.82
N ASP A 174 13.34 0.51 -1.39
CA ASP A 174 14.19 1.37 -2.21
C ASP A 174 15.37 0.61 -2.79
N ASN A 175 15.58 0.76 -4.10
CA ASN A 175 16.66 0.10 -4.79
C ASN A 175 17.09 0.90 -6.03
N ALA A 176 18.34 0.72 -6.45
CA ALA A 176 18.90 1.45 -7.58
C ALA A 176 18.23 1.12 -8.92
N ALA A 177 17.68 -0.10 -9.08
CA ALA A 177 17.07 -0.52 -10.34
C ALA A 177 15.80 0.28 -10.67
N MET A 178 14.99 0.65 -9.66
CA MET A 178 13.79 1.46 -9.89
C MET A 178 14.15 2.88 -10.35
N ILE A 179 15.22 3.46 -9.81
CA ILE A 179 15.71 4.79 -10.19
C ILE A 179 16.32 4.76 -11.59
N ALA A 180 17.12 3.73 -11.91
CA ALA A 180 17.69 3.54 -13.23
C ALA A 180 16.59 3.35 -14.30
N SER A 181 15.54 2.59 -14.01
CA SER A 181 14.40 2.41 -14.91
C SER A 181 13.66 3.72 -15.16
N ALA A 182 13.35 4.47 -14.11
CA ALA A 182 12.69 5.78 -14.24
C ALA A 182 13.57 6.77 -15.03
N GLY A 183 14.88 6.80 -14.77
CA GLY A 183 15.86 7.59 -15.51
C GLY A 183 15.92 7.23 -16.99
N TYR A 184 15.93 5.94 -17.32
CA TYR A 184 15.92 5.47 -18.70
C TYR A 184 14.70 5.97 -19.49
N TYR A 185 13.49 5.79 -18.94
CA TYR A 185 12.27 6.25 -19.63
C TYR A 185 12.21 7.78 -19.77
N ASN A 186 12.66 8.53 -18.78
CA ASN A 186 12.81 9.99 -18.90
C ASN A 186 13.83 10.37 -19.97
N PHE A 187 14.95 9.65 -20.03
CA PHE A 187 16.01 9.87 -21.04
C PHE A 187 15.48 9.67 -22.46
N ILE A 188 14.80 8.55 -22.76
CA ILE A 188 14.25 8.30 -24.11
C ILE A 188 13.09 9.24 -24.46
N ALA A 189 12.36 9.75 -23.45
CA ALA A 189 11.34 10.80 -23.64
C ALA A 189 11.94 12.20 -23.88
N GLY A 190 13.27 12.32 -23.95
CA GLY A 190 13.96 13.57 -24.23
C GLY A 190 14.13 14.51 -23.03
N LYS A 191 13.75 14.07 -21.81
CA LYS A 191 13.95 14.89 -20.62
C LYS A 191 15.43 14.98 -20.29
N ARG A 192 15.89 16.20 -20.06
CA ARG A 192 17.26 16.53 -19.64
C ARG A 192 17.19 17.65 -18.64
N ASP A 193 18.05 17.57 -17.64
CA ASP A 193 18.24 18.61 -16.64
C ASP A 193 19.61 19.24 -16.79
N THR A 194 19.78 20.42 -16.22
CA THR A 194 21.04 21.17 -16.18
C THR A 194 21.82 20.79 -14.91
N LEU A 195 23.08 21.25 -14.81
CA LEU A 195 23.93 20.91 -13.67
C LEU A 195 23.53 21.59 -12.36
N ASP A 196 22.60 22.53 -12.40
CA ASP A 196 21.99 23.20 -11.26
C ASP A 196 20.70 22.48 -10.75
N LEU A 197 20.38 21.30 -11.29
CA LEU A 197 19.29 20.47 -10.79
C LEU A 197 19.43 20.27 -9.27
N ASN A 198 18.35 20.55 -8.55
CA ASN A 198 18.27 20.35 -7.12
C ASN A 198 17.10 19.41 -6.76
N ALA A 199 17.20 18.71 -5.63
CA ALA A 199 16.13 17.87 -5.13
C ALA A 199 14.94 18.73 -4.67
N ILE A 200 13.75 18.41 -5.19
CA ILE A 200 12.49 19.05 -4.78
C ILE A 200 11.66 18.00 -4.07
N PRO A 201 11.45 18.12 -2.76
CA PRO A 201 10.62 17.15 -2.04
C PRO A 201 9.13 17.36 -2.37
N ASN A 202 8.37 16.27 -2.40
CA ASN A 202 6.92 16.27 -2.55
C ASN A 202 6.39 16.92 -3.84
N LEU A 203 6.98 16.54 -4.96
CA LEU A 203 6.46 16.89 -6.28
C LEU A 203 5.10 16.22 -6.57
#